data_ea0616fefd1178aba75e225e5c16fe9d
#
_entry.id   ea0616fefd1178aba75e225e5c16fe9d
#
_cell.length_a   1.000
_cell.length_b   1.000
_cell.length_c   1.000
_cell.angle_alpha   90.00
_cell.angle_beta   90.00
_cell.angle_gamma   90.00
#
_symmetry.space_group_name_H-M   'P 1'
#
loop_
_entity.id
_entity.type
_entity.pdbx_description
1 polymer ?
#
loop_
_entity_poly.entity_id
_entity_poly.type
_entity_poly.pdbx_seq_one_letter_code
_entity_poly.pdbx_strand_id
1 'polypeptide(L)'
;VYDFDKSYDNLGALKKNKPKIKPSADLGEWYLLNGDYVRIGVSYASYAATGGSVADADRLPQRDGRNKDLTWTLNAVKSLDGTDVAAPNCLVCHAAYFDGKLIPGLGRNKHWISSDASGFTLDVLGIGVNSVFQGDLFAALGQDLGMLIRLFPDTQHSHLYDIFAALAMRHDPNTLKWTGELKGDPASNMKGWVDFPAWWLSKKKNAVYWNGSGQGNLANHLWYMNWFSLDSTEEAEEVMNNFVHVQAYIKEKIHAPKFEDFGGKIDKSLAAKGEQVFLENCATCHGTYGENEEDDSYPTALVDIDEVGTEPTKATNHWSYPIISWYEKSWYAKHDTGAKIVKTHGYVAPPLNGLFMTAPYFHNGSVPTVEAVIDPSKRPERWMTNNSPDDYDREALGWKNKPLDLDIWTLDQHFGLYDTNDEGNSNKGHTYGAVLSADEKKCLLEYLKTL
;
A
#
# COMPACT_ATOMS: atom_id res chain seq x y z
N VAL A 1 -24.28 -4.32 6.69
CA VAL A 1 -23.14 -5.19 6.32
C VAL A 1 -23.47 -5.86 5.01
N TYR A 2 -22.81 -5.46 3.94
CA TYR A 2 -22.92 -6.14 2.65
C TYR A 2 -22.20 -7.50 2.77
N ASP A 3 -22.97 -8.57 2.66
CA ASP A 3 -22.44 -9.94 2.65
C ASP A 3 -21.80 -10.20 1.28
N PHE A 4 -20.49 -10.08 1.20
CA PHE A 4 -19.73 -10.29 -0.04
C PHE A 4 -19.87 -11.71 -0.58
N ASP A 5 -20.06 -12.71 0.26
CA ASP A 5 -20.29 -14.08 -0.19
C ASP A 5 -21.57 -14.20 -1.05
N LYS A 6 -22.61 -13.44 -0.70
CA LYS A 6 -23.85 -13.42 -1.49
C LYS A 6 -23.75 -12.63 -2.79
N SER A 7 -22.89 -11.60 -2.87
CA SER A 7 -22.66 -10.86 -4.11
C SER A 7 -21.72 -11.61 -5.06
N TYR A 8 -20.80 -12.44 -4.54
CA TYR A 8 -19.93 -13.29 -5.35
C TYR A 8 -20.66 -14.44 -6.00
N ASP A 9 -21.64 -15.04 -5.33
CA ASP A 9 -22.48 -16.10 -5.90
C ASP A 9 -23.36 -15.59 -7.06
N ASN A 10 -23.74 -14.31 -7.05
CA ASN A 10 -24.50 -13.68 -8.13
C ASN A 10 -23.66 -13.21 -9.32
N LEU A 11 -22.33 -13.11 -9.17
CA LEU A 11 -21.42 -12.74 -10.27
C LEU A 11 -21.06 -13.93 -11.17
N GLY A 12 -21.92 -14.93 -11.27
CA GLY A 12 -21.76 -16.15 -12.06
C GLY A 12 -20.36 -16.71 -11.89
N ALA A 13 -20.20 -17.85 -11.24
CA ALA A 13 -18.93 -18.46 -10.89
C ALA A 13 -17.87 -18.13 -11.95
N LEU A 14 -16.99 -17.18 -11.64
CA LEU A 14 -15.84 -16.88 -12.49
C LEU A 14 -15.20 -18.25 -12.74
N LYS A 15 -15.26 -18.74 -13.98
CA LYS A 15 -14.62 -20.02 -14.31
C LYS A 15 -13.26 -19.94 -13.69
N LYS A 16 -12.98 -20.79 -12.70
CA LYS A 16 -11.66 -20.95 -12.13
C LYS A 16 -10.82 -21.50 -13.29
N ASN A 17 -10.37 -20.61 -14.16
CA ASN A 17 -9.36 -20.95 -15.14
C ASN A 17 -8.17 -21.37 -14.31
N LYS A 18 -7.90 -22.68 -14.29
CA LYS A 18 -6.68 -23.18 -13.67
C LYS A 18 -5.55 -22.39 -14.33
N PRO A 19 -4.71 -21.71 -13.55
CA PRO A 19 -3.61 -20.97 -14.14
C PRO A 19 -2.86 -21.93 -15.07
N LYS A 20 -2.61 -21.51 -16.31
CA LYS A 20 -1.82 -22.29 -17.28
C LYS A 20 -0.40 -22.52 -16.75
N ILE A 21 0.03 -21.72 -15.77
CA ILE A 21 1.34 -21.70 -15.14
C ILE A 21 1.19 -22.26 -13.73
N LYS A 22 2.04 -23.24 -13.36
CA LYS A 22 2.12 -23.74 -11.99
C LYS A 22 2.82 -22.66 -11.13
N PRO A 23 2.16 -22.11 -10.08
CA PRO A 23 2.78 -21.14 -9.21
C PRO A 23 4.05 -21.66 -8.51
N SER A 24 5.01 -20.79 -8.23
CA SER A 24 6.21 -21.07 -7.46
C SER A 24 6.59 -19.86 -6.63
N ALA A 25 6.62 -20.00 -5.32
CA ALA A 25 6.98 -18.92 -4.39
C ALA A 25 8.43 -18.46 -4.58
N ASP A 26 9.36 -19.39 -4.83
CA ASP A 26 10.77 -19.08 -5.04
C ASP A 26 10.99 -18.27 -6.34
N LEU A 27 10.29 -18.62 -7.41
CA LEU A 27 10.31 -17.82 -8.64
C LEU A 27 9.65 -16.47 -8.41
N GLY A 28 8.61 -16.39 -7.59
CA GLY A 28 7.95 -15.16 -7.23
C GLY A 28 8.85 -14.19 -6.46
N GLU A 29 9.59 -14.70 -5.49
CA GLU A 29 10.59 -13.92 -4.77
C GLU A 29 11.69 -13.43 -5.71
N TRP A 30 12.23 -14.32 -6.54
CA TRP A 30 13.27 -13.95 -7.50
C TRP A 30 12.76 -12.87 -8.46
N TYR A 31 11.56 -13.03 -9.04
CA TYR A 31 11.01 -12.07 -9.98
C TYR A 31 10.71 -10.72 -9.32
N LEU A 32 10.19 -10.73 -8.09
CA LEU A 32 9.96 -9.51 -7.33
C LEU A 32 11.25 -8.70 -7.14
N LEU A 33 12.36 -9.37 -6.82
CA LEU A 33 13.63 -8.75 -6.44
C LEU A 33 14.57 -8.50 -7.64
N ASN A 34 14.33 -9.11 -8.79
CA ASN A 34 15.25 -9.07 -9.93
C ASN A 34 14.54 -8.82 -11.27
N GLY A 35 13.21 -8.96 -11.32
CA GLY A 35 12.42 -8.88 -12.55
C GLY A 35 12.28 -7.46 -13.11
N ASP A 36 11.90 -7.40 -14.38
CA ASP A 36 11.81 -6.20 -15.19
C ASP A 36 10.36 -5.70 -15.38
N TYR A 37 9.55 -5.86 -14.36
CA TYR A 37 8.13 -5.49 -14.39
C TYR A 37 7.86 -3.98 -14.23
N VAL A 38 8.87 -3.18 -13.88
CA VAL A 38 8.87 -1.73 -13.97
C VAL A 38 10.09 -1.33 -14.80
N ARG A 39 9.87 -0.67 -15.94
CA ARG A 39 10.93 -0.35 -16.91
C ARG A 39 11.23 1.15 -17.01
N ILE A 40 10.77 1.91 -16.03
CA ILE A 40 11.04 3.35 -15.90
C ILE A 40 11.84 3.55 -14.61
N GLY A 41 12.96 4.24 -14.69
CA GLY A 41 13.83 4.46 -13.55
C GLY A 41 14.96 5.43 -13.86
N VAL A 42 15.89 5.51 -12.93
CA VAL A 42 17.09 6.34 -13.05
C VAL A 42 18.13 5.60 -13.88
N SER A 43 18.91 6.32 -14.71
CA SER A 43 20.05 5.70 -15.39
C SER A 43 20.93 4.95 -14.38
N TYR A 44 21.16 3.65 -14.64
CA TYR A 44 21.99 2.82 -13.76
C TYR A 44 23.40 3.39 -13.59
N ALA A 45 23.98 3.93 -14.67
CA ALA A 45 25.31 4.57 -14.64
C ALA A 45 25.30 5.83 -13.76
N SER A 46 24.26 6.65 -13.84
CA SER A 46 24.11 7.84 -12.99
C SER A 46 23.93 7.45 -11.52
N TYR A 47 23.10 6.45 -11.23
CA TYR A 47 22.94 5.93 -9.88
C TYR A 47 24.26 5.42 -9.30
N ALA A 48 25.03 4.64 -10.06
CA ALA A 48 26.34 4.15 -9.65
C ALA A 48 27.36 5.27 -9.45
N ALA A 49 27.33 6.33 -10.29
CA ALA A 49 28.24 7.47 -10.23
C ALA A 49 27.97 8.42 -9.06
N THR A 50 26.75 8.54 -8.60
CA THR A 50 26.39 9.37 -7.41
C THR A 50 26.83 8.74 -6.09
N GLY A 51 27.58 7.63 -6.16
CA GLY A 51 28.13 6.97 -5.00
C GLY A 51 27.04 6.30 -4.17
N GLY A 52 26.04 5.74 -4.82
CA GLY A 52 25.02 4.88 -4.18
C GLY A 52 25.70 3.80 -3.35
N SER A 53 26.43 4.24 -2.29
CA SER A 53 26.96 3.35 -1.27
C SER A 53 25.76 2.84 -0.49
N VAL A 54 25.13 1.84 -1.07
CA VAL A 54 24.06 1.12 -0.39
C VAL A 54 24.65 0.59 0.90
N ALA A 55 24.13 1.04 2.03
CA ALA A 55 24.50 0.47 3.32
C ALA A 55 24.28 -1.04 3.26
N ASP A 56 25.15 -1.82 3.89
CA ASP A 56 25.02 -3.30 3.87
C ASP A 56 23.65 -3.75 4.38
N ALA A 57 23.04 -3.01 5.29
CA ALA A 57 21.68 -3.25 5.78
C ALA A 57 20.59 -3.12 4.69
N ASP A 58 20.84 -2.31 3.65
CA ASP A 58 19.90 -2.10 2.56
C ASP A 58 20.11 -3.06 1.38
N ARG A 59 21.08 -3.96 1.47
CA ARG A 59 21.35 -4.99 0.46
C ARG A 59 20.58 -6.28 0.80
N LEU A 60 19.98 -6.86 -0.20
CA LEU A 60 19.32 -8.16 -0.07
C LEU A 60 20.22 -9.25 -0.63
N PRO A 61 20.56 -10.31 0.17
CA PRO A 61 21.48 -11.36 -0.25
C PRO A 61 20.93 -12.23 -1.39
N GLN A 62 19.60 -12.24 -1.60
CA GLN A 62 18.92 -13.06 -2.61
C GLN A 62 18.94 -12.45 -4.01
N ARG A 63 19.64 -11.33 -4.21
CA ARG A 63 19.66 -10.63 -5.49
C ARG A 63 20.76 -11.09 -6.40
N ASP A 64 20.49 -11.06 -7.71
CA ASP A 64 21.41 -11.51 -8.75
C ASP A 64 21.99 -10.35 -9.58
N GLY A 65 23.15 -10.61 -10.22
CA GLY A 65 23.77 -9.68 -11.15
C GLY A 65 23.93 -8.28 -10.58
N ARG A 66 23.54 -7.27 -11.34
CA ARG A 66 23.60 -5.84 -10.96
C ARG A 66 22.63 -5.46 -9.85
N ASN A 67 21.62 -6.25 -9.58
CA ASN A 67 20.70 -6.01 -8.47
C ASN A 67 21.39 -6.06 -7.11
N LYS A 68 22.51 -6.78 -6.99
CA LYS A 68 23.30 -6.86 -5.74
C LYS A 68 23.84 -5.51 -5.26
N ASP A 69 24.02 -4.58 -6.19
CA ASP A 69 24.59 -3.25 -5.93
C ASP A 69 23.52 -2.18 -5.68
N LEU A 70 22.24 -2.56 -5.74
CA LEU A 70 21.10 -1.67 -5.54
C LEU A 70 20.48 -1.85 -4.15
N THR A 71 19.82 -0.79 -3.67
CA THR A 71 18.96 -0.89 -2.48
C THR A 71 17.81 -1.88 -2.72
N TRP A 72 17.22 -2.38 -1.65
CA TRP A 72 16.09 -3.30 -1.72
C TRP A 72 14.87 -2.74 -2.49
N THR A 73 14.81 -1.42 -2.68
CA THR A 73 13.70 -0.71 -3.37
C THR A 73 13.83 -0.64 -4.88
N LEU A 74 14.98 -1.00 -5.46
CA LEU A 74 15.27 -0.81 -6.88
C LEU A 74 15.66 -2.12 -7.57
N ASN A 75 15.27 -2.30 -8.83
CA ASN A 75 15.73 -3.38 -9.71
C ASN A 75 16.54 -2.81 -10.90
N ALA A 76 17.62 -3.49 -11.27
CA ALA A 76 18.42 -3.16 -12.46
C ALA A 76 17.76 -3.79 -13.69
N VAL A 77 17.17 -2.98 -14.54
CA VAL A 77 16.38 -3.43 -15.69
C VAL A 77 16.77 -2.68 -16.97
N LYS A 78 16.26 -3.16 -18.10
CA LYS A 78 16.25 -2.42 -19.36
C LYS A 78 14.98 -1.59 -19.45
N SER A 79 15.13 -0.31 -19.73
CA SER A 79 14.01 0.57 -20.04
C SER A 79 13.46 0.29 -21.44
N LEU A 80 12.36 0.95 -21.80
CA LEU A 80 11.69 0.78 -23.09
C LEU A 80 12.58 1.14 -24.29
N ASP A 81 13.52 2.06 -24.12
CA ASP A 81 14.51 2.44 -25.16
C ASP A 81 15.79 1.59 -25.12
N GLY A 82 15.86 0.58 -24.24
CA GLY A 82 17.02 -0.30 -24.08
C GLY A 82 18.11 0.23 -23.15
N THR A 83 17.96 1.41 -22.56
CA THR A 83 18.90 1.96 -21.58
C THR A 83 18.87 1.14 -20.28
N ASP A 84 20.03 0.99 -19.63
CA ASP A 84 20.10 0.38 -18.30
C ASP A 84 19.63 1.36 -17.24
N VAL A 85 18.62 0.97 -16.45
CA VAL A 85 18.05 1.79 -15.40
C VAL A 85 17.95 1.04 -14.07
N ALA A 86 18.01 1.79 -12.97
CA ALA A 86 17.58 1.36 -11.65
C ALA A 86 16.12 1.80 -11.49
N ALA A 87 15.21 0.85 -11.58
CA ALA A 87 13.77 1.07 -11.55
C ALA A 87 13.18 0.72 -10.17
N PRO A 88 12.16 1.45 -9.68
CA PRO A 88 11.49 1.09 -8.44
C PRO A 88 10.83 -0.28 -8.55
N ASN A 89 10.82 -1.02 -7.44
CA ASN A 89 10.11 -2.28 -7.33
C ASN A 89 8.98 -2.19 -6.31
N CYS A 90 8.18 -3.26 -6.16
CA CYS A 90 7.01 -3.27 -5.27
C CYS A 90 7.35 -3.03 -3.79
N LEU A 91 8.59 -3.32 -3.38
CA LEU A 91 9.00 -3.11 -1.99
C LEU A 91 9.08 -1.62 -1.61
N VAL A 92 9.18 -0.70 -2.58
CA VAL A 92 9.10 0.76 -2.30
C VAL A 92 7.89 1.10 -1.43
N CYS A 93 6.73 0.49 -1.71
CA CYS A 93 5.49 0.70 -0.96
C CYS A 93 5.19 -0.43 0.03
N HIS A 94 5.76 -1.62 -0.18
CA HIS A 94 5.44 -2.83 0.57
C HIS A 94 6.65 -3.46 1.26
N ALA A 95 7.56 -2.64 1.77
CA ALA A 95 8.51 -3.01 2.80
C ALA A 95 8.87 -1.80 3.64
N ALA A 96 9.10 -2.00 4.92
CA ALA A 96 9.52 -0.94 5.83
C ALA A 96 10.38 -1.52 6.95
N TYR A 97 11.18 -0.66 7.58
CA TYR A 97 11.89 -1.02 8.79
C TYR A 97 10.97 -0.93 10.01
N PHE A 98 11.02 -1.96 10.85
CA PHE A 98 10.43 -1.95 12.17
C PHE A 98 11.46 -2.52 13.17
N ASP A 99 11.76 -1.78 14.24
CA ASP A 99 12.82 -2.14 15.21
C ASP A 99 14.17 -2.50 14.55
N GLY A 100 14.57 -1.75 13.51
CA GLY A 100 15.82 -1.97 12.79
C GLY A 100 15.85 -3.17 11.86
N LYS A 101 14.74 -3.92 11.72
CA LYS A 101 14.61 -5.04 10.80
C LYS A 101 13.78 -4.62 9.58
N LEU A 102 14.24 -4.92 8.38
CA LEU A 102 13.45 -4.77 7.16
C LEU A 102 12.37 -5.86 7.13
N ILE A 103 11.11 -5.45 6.99
CA ILE A 103 9.95 -6.33 6.97
C ILE A 103 9.31 -6.29 5.57
N PRO A 104 9.62 -7.27 4.69
CA PRO A 104 8.96 -7.41 3.40
C PRO A 104 7.45 -7.66 3.59
N GLY A 105 6.64 -6.98 2.80
CA GLY A 105 5.19 -7.04 2.89
C GLY A 105 4.57 -6.04 3.87
N LEU A 106 5.35 -5.35 4.70
CA LEU A 106 4.83 -4.26 5.52
C LEU A 106 4.53 -3.03 4.66
N GLY A 107 3.32 -2.48 4.77
CA GLY A 107 2.97 -1.23 4.12
C GLY A 107 3.85 -0.08 4.62
N ARG A 108 4.43 0.67 3.69
CA ARG A 108 5.28 1.80 4.03
C ARG A 108 4.42 3.04 4.21
N ASN A 109 3.91 3.21 5.41
CA ASN A 109 3.00 4.31 5.77
C ASN A 109 3.73 5.46 6.50
N LYS A 110 5.01 5.57 6.25
CA LYS A 110 5.88 6.64 6.77
C LYS A 110 6.12 7.71 5.72
N HIS A 111 6.49 8.90 6.18
CA HIS A 111 6.90 9.98 5.29
C HIS A 111 7.98 9.55 4.31
N TRP A 112 7.83 10.03 3.08
CA TRP A 112 8.77 9.80 1.98
C TRP A 112 10.15 10.42 2.22
N ILE A 113 10.26 11.43 3.07
CA ILE A 113 11.46 12.27 3.25
C ILE A 113 12.17 11.97 4.58
N SER A 114 11.85 10.88 5.29
CA SER A 114 12.63 10.53 6.47
C SER A 114 14.03 10.07 6.06
N SER A 115 15.03 10.42 6.87
CA SER A 115 16.43 10.04 6.70
C SER A 115 16.69 8.51 6.61
N ASP A 116 15.72 7.70 6.99
CA ASP A 116 15.71 6.24 6.85
C ASP A 116 15.17 5.77 5.48
N ALA A 117 14.65 6.68 4.66
CA ALA A 117 14.37 6.38 3.29
C ALA A 117 15.70 6.31 2.58
N SER A 118 16.36 5.13 2.55
CA SER A 118 17.46 4.78 1.69
C SER A 118 17.44 5.61 0.40
N GLY A 119 18.00 6.80 0.40
CA GLY A 119 18.19 7.71 -0.71
C GLY A 119 17.11 7.85 -1.79
N PHE A 120 16.14 6.92 -1.85
CA PHE A 120 15.19 6.81 -2.97
C PHE A 120 14.38 8.08 -3.23
N THR A 121 13.95 8.80 -2.20
CA THR A 121 13.11 9.99 -2.40
C THR A 121 13.93 11.20 -2.85
N LEU A 122 15.08 11.44 -2.25
CA LEU A 122 16.00 12.46 -2.70
C LEU A 122 16.70 12.02 -3.99
N ASP A 123 16.97 10.72 -4.17
CA ASP A 123 17.56 10.17 -5.37
C ASP A 123 16.59 10.21 -6.55
N VAL A 124 15.32 9.85 -6.39
CA VAL A 124 14.31 9.99 -7.45
C VAL A 124 13.98 11.45 -7.72
N LEU A 125 13.91 12.32 -6.73
CA LEU A 125 13.66 13.74 -6.90
C LEU A 125 14.92 14.52 -7.27
N GLY A 126 16.07 14.25 -6.64
CA GLY A 126 17.33 14.93 -6.88
C GLY A 126 18.04 14.46 -8.15
N ILE A 127 18.01 13.16 -8.48
CA ILE A 127 18.55 12.60 -9.71
C ILE A 127 17.58 12.84 -10.86
N GLY A 128 16.28 12.84 -10.61
CA GLY A 128 15.28 13.21 -11.61
C GLY A 128 15.45 14.64 -12.12
N VAL A 129 16.00 15.54 -11.32
CA VAL A 129 16.31 16.91 -11.77
C VAL A 129 17.64 16.99 -12.51
N ASN A 130 18.58 16.06 -12.31
CA ASN A 130 19.94 16.15 -12.85
C ASN A 130 20.33 15.08 -13.87
N SER A 131 19.55 14.04 -14.07
CA SER A 131 19.88 12.99 -15.03
C SER A 131 18.66 12.46 -15.76
N VAL A 132 18.85 12.34 -17.01
CA VAL A 132 18.17 11.63 -18.06
C VAL A 132 17.22 10.53 -17.57
N PHE A 133 16.09 10.92 -16.99
CA PHE A 133 14.87 10.19 -17.29
C PHE A 133 14.79 10.16 -18.81
N GLN A 134 14.42 9.06 -19.40
CA GLN A 134 14.22 8.97 -20.84
C GLN A 134 13.56 10.25 -21.35
N GLY A 135 14.12 10.84 -22.39
CA GLY A 135 13.76 12.18 -22.85
C GLY A 135 12.25 12.41 -22.96
N ASP A 136 11.48 11.35 -23.27
CA ASP A 136 10.02 11.39 -23.36
C ASP A 136 9.32 11.46 -22.02
N LEU A 137 9.83 10.83 -20.96
CA LEU A 137 9.25 10.94 -19.62
C LEU A 137 9.48 12.34 -19.05
N PHE A 138 10.66 12.92 -19.25
CA PHE A 138 10.94 14.30 -18.85
C PHE A 138 10.21 15.33 -19.70
N ALA A 139 10.08 15.11 -21.00
CA ALA A 139 9.24 15.95 -21.85
C ALA A 139 7.77 15.87 -21.39
N ALA A 140 7.30 14.66 -21.02
CA ALA A 140 5.96 14.48 -20.51
C ALA A 140 5.75 15.11 -19.12
N LEU A 141 6.67 14.89 -18.18
CA LEU A 141 6.64 15.49 -16.84
C LEU A 141 6.95 16.99 -16.89
N GLY A 142 7.82 17.45 -17.80
CA GLY A 142 8.16 18.86 -17.98
C GLY A 142 7.05 19.66 -18.64
N GLN A 143 6.26 19.07 -19.52
CA GLN A 143 5.01 19.67 -20.03
C GLN A 143 3.97 19.83 -18.94
N ASP A 144 4.02 18.97 -17.91
CA ASP A 144 3.16 18.99 -16.74
C ASP A 144 3.88 19.49 -15.48
N LEU A 145 4.87 20.38 -15.63
CA LEU A 145 5.53 21.01 -14.47
C LEU A 145 4.51 21.61 -13.50
N GLY A 146 3.40 22.13 -14.03
CA GLY A 146 2.26 22.57 -13.24
C GLY A 146 1.57 21.45 -12.46
N MET A 147 1.60 20.22 -12.94
CA MET A 147 1.13 19.03 -12.22
C MET A 147 2.11 18.64 -11.12
N LEU A 148 3.41 18.58 -11.44
CA LEU A 148 4.45 18.31 -10.44
C LEU A 148 4.43 19.37 -9.32
N ILE A 149 4.35 20.66 -9.64
CA ILE A 149 4.29 21.74 -8.66
C ILE A 149 3.02 21.61 -7.79
N ARG A 150 1.90 21.14 -8.32
CA ARG A 150 0.68 20.86 -7.55
C ARG A 150 0.78 19.61 -6.69
N LEU A 151 1.59 18.63 -7.10
CA LEU A 151 1.76 17.38 -6.39
C LEU A 151 2.83 17.46 -5.29
N PHE A 152 3.83 18.34 -5.44
CA PHE A 152 4.96 18.45 -4.51
C PHE A 152 4.66 19.10 -3.15
N PRO A 153 3.73 20.07 -2.99
CA PRO A 153 3.47 20.67 -1.68
C PRO A 153 2.88 19.70 -0.67
N ASP A 154 2.18 18.66 -1.14
CA ASP A 154 1.52 17.67 -0.31
C ASP A 154 2.02 16.26 -0.67
N THR A 155 3.21 15.88 -0.24
CA THR A 155 3.82 14.56 -0.52
C THR A 155 3.13 13.40 0.19
N GLN A 156 1.82 13.37 0.10
CA GLN A 156 0.98 12.30 0.59
C GLN A 156 1.05 11.10 -0.37
N HIS A 157 0.93 9.88 0.14
CA HIS A 157 1.01 8.64 -0.67
C HIS A 157 0.03 8.60 -1.85
N SER A 158 -1.10 9.31 -1.76
CA SER A 158 -2.05 9.46 -2.87
C SER A 158 -1.46 10.11 -4.11
N HIS A 159 -0.47 10.96 -3.97
CA HIS A 159 0.14 11.69 -5.10
C HIS A 159 1.03 10.81 -5.97
N LEU A 160 1.63 9.75 -5.40
CA LEU A 160 2.29 8.74 -6.23
C LEU A 160 1.32 8.01 -7.13
N TYR A 161 0.15 7.69 -6.61
CA TYR A 161 -0.90 7.08 -7.41
C TYR A 161 -1.31 7.99 -8.57
N ASP A 162 -1.39 9.31 -8.35
CA ASP A 162 -1.68 10.29 -9.38
C ASP A 162 -0.59 10.33 -10.45
N ILE A 163 0.69 10.29 -10.05
CA ILE A 163 1.82 10.23 -10.98
C ILE A 163 1.74 8.95 -11.84
N PHE A 164 1.53 7.79 -11.21
CA PHE A 164 1.42 6.54 -11.95
C PHE A 164 0.19 6.51 -12.85
N ALA A 165 -0.93 7.06 -12.41
CA ALA A 165 -2.13 7.21 -13.22
C ALA A 165 -1.89 8.13 -14.43
N ALA A 166 -1.21 9.26 -14.23
CA ALA A 166 -0.85 10.19 -15.31
C ALA A 166 0.06 9.53 -16.35
N LEU A 167 1.02 8.73 -15.91
CA LEU A 167 1.90 7.99 -16.81
C LEU A 167 1.14 6.88 -17.55
N ALA A 168 0.29 6.11 -16.86
CA ALA A 168 -0.54 5.08 -17.49
C ALA A 168 -1.48 5.67 -18.55
N MET A 169 -2.09 6.82 -18.27
CA MET A 169 -3.01 7.50 -19.19
C MET A 169 -2.33 8.12 -20.41
N ARG A 170 -0.99 8.11 -20.50
CA ARG A 170 -0.23 8.48 -21.70
C ARG A 170 -0.06 7.31 -22.66
N HIS A 171 -0.52 6.12 -22.31
CA HIS A 171 -0.53 4.98 -23.19
C HIS A 171 -1.88 4.86 -23.94
N ASP A 172 -1.82 4.36 -25.17
CA ASP A 172 -3.04 3.95 -25.86
C ASP A 172 -3.69 2.78 -25.09
N PRO A 173 -4.95 2.89 -24.70
CA PRO A 173 -5.56 1.88 -23.82
C PRO A 173 -5.69 0.50 -24.48
N ASN A 174 -5.74 0.39 -25.81
CA ASN A 174 -5.90 -0.90 -26.49
C ASN A 174 -4.58 -1.59 -26.81
N THR A 175 -3.58 -0.83 -27.19
CA THR A 175 -2.26 -1.37 -27.62
C THR A 175 -1.20 -1.25 -26.54
N LEU A 176 -1.47 -0.50 -25.48
CA LEU A 176 -0.56 -0.13 -24.39
C LEU A 176 0.70 0.62 -24.83
N LYS A 177 0.76 1.07 -26.09
CA LYS A 177 1.90 1.85 -26.60
C LYS A 177 1.91 3.25 -26.01
N TRP A 178 3.09 3.70 -25.64
CA TRP A 178 3.32 5.07 -25.21
C TRP A 178 2.97 6.06 -26.33
N THR A 179 2.11 7.02 -26.05
CA THR A 179 1.70 8.07 -26.99
C THR A 179 2.26 9.44 -26.66
N GLY A 180 2.75 9.61 -25.44
CA GLY A 180 3.19 10.92 -24.92
C GLY A 180 2.05 11.88 -24.62
N GLU A 181 0.84 11.66 -25.11
CA GLU A 181 -0.33 12.50 -24.92
C GLU A 181 -1.10 12.10 -23.67
N LEU A 182 -1.27 13.05 -22.73
CA LEU A 182 -2.07 12.82 -21.52
C LEU A 182 -3.57 12.89 -21.84
N LYS A 183 -4.26 11.80 -21.66
CA LYS A 183 -5.71 11.68 -21.92
C LYS A 183 -6.54 11.88 -20.65
N GLY A 184 -6.65 13.11 -20.20
CA GLY A 184 -7.43 13.51 -19.03
C GLY A 184 -6.59 14.23 -17.97
N ASP A 185 -7.21 14.75 -16.91
CA ASP A 185 -6.51 15.34 -15.77
C ASP A 185 -6.43 14.32 -14.63
N PRO A 186 -5.29 13.71 -14.36
CA PRO A 186 -5.16 12.67 -13.33
C PRO A 186 -5.30 13.23 -11.91
N ALA A 187 -4.98 14.50 -11.71
CA ALA A 187 -4.92 15.14 -10.39
C ALA A 187 -6.26 15.69 -9.90
N SER A 188 -7.34 15.55 -10.67
CA SER A 188 -8.54 16.36 -10.46
C SER A 188 -9.32 16.07 -9.17
N ASN A 189 -9.17 14.92 -8.53
CA ASN A 189 -10.03 14.53 -7.40
C ASN A 189 -9.39 13.61 -6.35
N MET A 190 -8.09 13.36 -6.38
CA MET A 190 -7.46 12.47 -5.40
C MET A 190 -6.92 13.26 -4.21
N LYS A 191 -7.74 13.43 -3.19
CA LYS A 191 -7.37 14.11 -1.95
C LYS A 191 -7.21 13.13 -0.80
N GLY A 192 -6.36 13.52 0.14
CA GLY A 192 -6.09 12.75 1.35
C GLY A 192 -5.08 11.62 1.19
N TRP A 193 -4.58 11.17 2.30
CA TRP A 193 -3.62 10.07 2.39
C TRP A 193 -4.26 8.73 2.01
N VAL A 194 -3.41 7.80 1.61
CA VAL A 194 -3.78 6.39 1.41
C VAL A 194 -2.78 5.52 2.15
N ASP A 195 -3.29 4.68 3.02
CA ASP A 195 -2.49 3.68 3.72
C ASP A 195 -2.18 2.48 2.81
N PHE A 196 -0.93 2.03 2.78
CA PHE A 196 -0.53 0.83 2.05
C PHE A 196 -0.75 -0.40 2.93
N PRO A 197 -1.71 -1.28 2.59
CA PRO A 197 -2.00 -2.44 3.40
C PRO A 197 -0.86 -3.46 3.37
N ALA A 198 -0.62 -4.13 4.49
CA ALA A 198 0.36 -5.19 4.56
C ALA A 198 -0.03 -6.39 3.67
N TRP A 199 0.96 -7.00 3.01
CA TRP A 199 0.73 -8.11 2.07
C TRP A 199 0.19 -9.38 2.71
N TRP A 200 0.58 -9.69 3.94
CA TRP A 200 0.06 -10.87 4.65
C TRP A 200 -1.46 -10.83 4.83
N LEU A 201 -2.07 -9.65 4.86
CA LEU A 201 -3.52 -9.49 4.93
C LEU A 201 -4.22 -9.94 3.64
N SER A 202 -3.53 -9.91 2.49
CA SER A 202 -4.10 -10.28 1.20
C SER A 202 -4.43 -11.76 1.06
N LYS A 203 -3.82 -12.62 1.90
CA LYS A 203 -4.09 -14.07 1.91
C LYS A 203 -5.56 -14.39 2.19
N LYS A 204 -6.21 -13.58 3.01
CA LYS A 204 -7.57 -13.78 3.53
C LYS A 204 -8.62 -13.00 2.77
N LYS A 205 -8.20 -11.99 1.99
CA LYS A 205 -9.12 -11.09 1.29
C LYS A 205 -9.60 -11.68 -0.03
N ASN A 206 -10.91 -11.55 -0.30
CA ASN A 206 -11.52 -11.83 -1.59
C ASN A 206 -11.58 -10.60 -2.50
N ALA A 207 -11.29 -9.42 -1.95
CA ALA A 207 -11.21 -8.16 -2.67
C ALA A 207 -9.98 -7.36 -2.22
N VAL A 208 -9.43 -6.56 -3.12
CA VAL A 208 -8.31 -5.64 -2.84
C VAL A 208 -8.76 -4.20 -2.97
N TYR A 209 -7.85 -3.30 -2.60
CA TYR A 209 -8.10 -1.89 -2.32
C TYR A 209 -9.00 -1.70 -1.08
N TRP A 210 -8.88 -0.54 -0.43
CA TRP A 210 -9.64 -0.28 0.79
C TRP A 210 -11.15 -0.30 0.58
N ASN A 211 -11.60 0.15 -0.58
CA ASN A 211 -13.02 0.12 -0.95
C ASN A 211 -13.49 -1.21 -1.56
N GLY A 212 -12.64 -2.24 -1.64
CA GLY A 212 -13.01 -3.54 -2.17
C GLY A 212 -13.32 -3.55 -3.67
N SER A 213 -12.92 -2.54 -4.41
CA SER A 213 -13.22 -2.42 -5.84
C SER A 213 -12.45 -3.41 -6.71
N GLY A 214 -11.29 -3.87 -6.26
CA GLY A 214 -10.50 -4.88 -6.98
C GLY A 214 -10.95 -6.29 -6.62
N GLN A 215 -11.54 -7.01 -7.57
CA GLN A 215 -12.12 -8.34 -7.38
C GLN A 215 -11.61 -9.35 -8.40
N GLY A 216 -11.75 -10.64 -8.08
CA GLY A 216 -11.34 -11.72 -8.95
C GLY A 216 -9.89 -12.14 -8.76
N ASN A 217 -9.11 -12.21 -9.83
CA ASN A 217 -7.71 -12.66 -9.76
C ASN A 217 -6.80 -11.62 -9.09
N LEU A 218 -6.46 -11.85 -7.82
CA LEU A 218 -5.64 -10.92 -7.04
C LEU A 218 -4.22 -10.76 -7.58
N ALA A 219 -3.63 -11.79 -8.23
CA ALA A 219 -2.31 -11.65 -8.86
C ALA A 219 -2.31 -10.53 -9.90
N ASN A 220 -3.40 -10.40 -10.65
CA ASN A 220 -3.53 -9.37 -11.67
C ASN A 220 -3.71 -7.96 -11.08
N HIS A 221 -4.26 -7.83 -9.89
CA HIS A 221 -4.31 -6.54 -9.22
C HIS A 221 -2.95 -6.08 -8.68
N LEU A 222 -2.04 -7.00 -8.35
CA LEU A 222 -0.70 -6.64 -7.86
C LEU A 222 0.12 -5.92 -8.94
N TRP A 223 0.03 -6.35 -10.20
CA TRP A 223 0.84 -5.75 -11.27
C TRP A 223 0.15 -4.57 -11.97
N TYR A 224 -1.10 -4.28 -11.72
CA TYR A 224 -1.78 -3.12 -12.31
C TYR A 224 -1.06 -1.80 -12.02
N MET A 225 -0.34 -1.69 -10.90
CA MET A 225 0.49 -0.52 -10.63
C MET A 225 1.66 -0.34 -11.61
N ASN A 226 1.90 -1.32 -12.50
CA ASN A 226 2.95 -1.25 -13.51
C ASN A 226 2.46 -0.78 -14.89
N TRP A 227 1.18 -0.42 -15.03
CA TRP A 227 0.60 0.04 -16.28
C TRP A 227 1.37 1.19 -16.93
N PHE A 228 1.99 2.03 -16.11
CA PHE A 228 2.74 3.20 -16.56
C PHE A 228 4.08 2.86 -17.24
N SER A 229 4.55 1.63 -17.19
CA SER A 229 5.90 1.25 -17.62
C SER A 229 5.94 0.17 -18.70
N LEU A 230 4.79 -0.26 -19.23
CA LEU A 230 4.68 -1.28 -20.27
C LEU A 230 4.30 -0.62 -21.60
N ASP A 231 4.90 -1.06 -22.71
CA ASP A 231 4.72 -0.46 -24.04
C ASP A 231 4.08 -1.43 -25.06
N SER A 232 3.62 -2.59 -24.62
CA SER A 232 2.90 -3.54 -25.47
C SER A 232 2.00 -4.49 -24.67
N THR A 233 1.05 -5.11 -25.37
CA THR A 233 0.19 -6.14 -24.78
C THR A 233 0.96 -7.42 -24.48
N GLU A 234 1.99 -7.73 -25.25
CA GLU A 234 2.86 -8.89 -25.07
C GLU A 234 3.66 -8.75 -23.75
N GLU A 235 4.22 -7.59 -23.48
CA GLU A 235 4.89 -7.30 -22.20
C GLU A 235 3.92 -7.40 -21.02
N ALA A 236 2.71 -6.87 -21.17
CA ALA A 236 1.68 -6.96 -20.14
C ALA A 236 1.31 -8.42 -19.83
N GLU A 237 1.19 -9.27 -20.86
CA GLU A 237 0.92 -10.69 -20.69
C GLU A 237 2.08 -11.43 -20.01
N GLU A 238 3.33 -11.09 -20.35
CA GLU A 238 4.51 -11.66 -19.71
C GLU A 238 4.56 -11.30 -18.21
N VAL A 239 4.38 -10.03 -17.87
CA VAL A 239 4.33 -9.56 -16.48
C VAL A 239 3.18 -10.26 -15.73
N MET A 240 1.99 -10.33 -16.32
CA MET A 240 0.83 -11.01 -15.74
C MET A 240 1.14 -12.48 -15.40
N ASN A 241 1.82 -13.19 -16.30
CA ASN A 241 2.20 -14.57 -16.10
C ASN A 241 3.20 -14.75 -14.96
N ASN A 242 4.15 -13.83 -14.82
CA ASN A 242 5.14 -13.86 -13.73
C ASN A 242 4.53 -13.47 -12.37
N PHE A 243 3.52 -12.60 -12.34
CA PHE A 243 2.87 -12.21 -11.08
C PHE A 243 2.04 -13.31 -10.44
N VAL A 244 1.73 -14.38 -11.16
CA VAL A 244 1.19 -15.62 -10.56
C VAL A 244 2.18 -16.21 -9.55
N HIS A 245 3.49 -16.14 -9.84
CA HIS A 245 4.56 -16.55 -8.94
C HIS A 245 4.73 -15.57 -7.77
N VAL A 246 4.66 -14.26 -8.04
CA VAL A 246 4.72 -13.22 -6.97
C VAL A 246 3.57 -13.40 -5.98
N GLN A 247 2.36 -13.71 -6.47
CA GLN A 247 1.25 -14.04 -5.57
C GLN A 247 1.51 -15.28 -4.73
N ALA A 248 2.14 -16.32 -5.30
CA ALA A 248 2.53 -17.51 -4.55
C ALA A 248 3.56 -17.16 -3.46
N TYR A 249 4.56 -16.34 -3.77
CA TYR A 249 5.51 -15.84 -2.78
C TYR A 249 4.81 -15.12 -1.61
N ILE A 250 3.90 -14.19 -1.92
CA ILE A 250 3.15 -13.47 -0.88
C ILE A 250 2.32 -14.44 -0.02
N LYS A 251 1.67 -15.42 -0.63
CA LYS A 251 0.84 -16.38 0.11
C LYS A 251 1.64 -17.36 0.96
N GLU A 252 2.79 -17.81 0.48
CA GLU A 252 3.53 -18.90 1.11
C GLU A 252 4.66 -18.43 2.01
N LYS A 253 5.25 -17.24 1.74
CA LYS A 253 6.46 -16.77 2.42
C LYS A 253 6.26 -15.50 3.25
N ILE A 254 5.24 -14.70 2.98
CA ILE A 254 4.98 -13.48 3.73
C ILE A 254 3.95 -13.79 4.83
N HIS A 255 4.37 -13.76 6.08
CA HIS A 255 3.54 -14.02 7.25
C HIS A 255 3.39 -12.78 8.11
N ALA A 256 2.27 -12.69 8.83
CA ALA A 256 2.07 -11.66 9.82
C ALA A 256 3.09 -11.83 10.97
N PRO A 257 3.81 -10.77 11.34
CA PRO A 257 4.74 -10.84 12.48
C PRO A 257 3.96 -10.95 13.79
N LYS A 258 4.56 -11.58 14.79
CA LYS A 258 4.01 -11.68 16.14
C LYS A 258 4.58 -10.59 17.04
N PHE A 259 3.74 -9.99 17.86
CA PHE A 259 4.15 -8.90 18.77
C PHE A 259 5.29 -9.29 19.71
N GLU A 260 5.29 -10.53 20.19
CA GLU A 260 6.32 -11.07 21.09
C GLU A 260 7.69 -11.18 20.43
N ASP A 261 7.77 -11.44 19.09
CA ASP A 261 9.01 -11.52 18.33
C ASP A 261 9.75 -10.15 18.24
N PHE A 262 9.03 -9.08 18.55
CA PHE A 262 9.53 -7.70 18.61
C PHE A 262 9.58 -7.16 20.05
N GLY A 263 9.70 -8.06 21.04
CA GLY A 263 9.84 -7.71 22.44
C GLY A 263 8.57 -7.21 23.11
N GLY A 264 7.42 -7.39 22.46
CA GLY A 264 6.11 -7.11 23.05
C GLY A 264 5.79 -8.04 24.19
N LYS A 265 5.02 -7.55 25.16
CA LYS A 265 4.52 -8.34 26.30
C LYS A 265 3.01 -8.40 26.27
N ILE A 266 2.46 -9.56 26.53
CA ILE A 266 1.02 -9.82 26.51
C ILE A 266 0.59 -10.33 27.88
N ASP A 267 -0.39 -9.68 28.49
CA ASP A 267 -1.11 -10.22 29.66
C ASP A 267 -2.18 -11.20 29.17
N LYS A 268 -1.85 -12.49 29.21
CA LYS A 268 -2.75 -13.56 28.73
C LYS A 268 -4.11 -13.59 29.44
N SER A 269 -4.19 -13.15 30.69
CA SER A 269 -5.44 -13.10 31.42
C SER A 269 -6.34 -11.97 30.92
N LEU A 270 -5.78 -10.80 30.64
CA LEU A 270 -6.51 -9.70 30.03
C LEU A 270 -6.86 -10.01 28.58
N ALA A 271 -5.93 -10.59 27.82
CA ALA A 271 -6.17 -10.98 26.43
C ALA A 271 -7.34 -11.96 26.29
N ALA A 272 -7.43 -12.98 27.16
CA ALA A 272 -8.56 -13.91 27.13
C ALA A 272 -9.92 -13.25 27.42
N LYS A 273 -9.96 -12.22 28.26
CA LYS A 273 -11.18 -11.40 28.45
C LYS A 273 -11.46 -10.52 27.26
N GLY A 274 -10.39 -9.96 26.66
CA GLY A 274 -10.47 -9.12 25.48
C GLY A 274 -10.98 -9.87 24.24
N GLU A 275 -10.67 -11.16 24.14
CA GLU A 275 -11.20 -12.03 23.09
C GLU A 275 -12.73 -12.07 23.12
N GLN A 276 -13.35 -12.20 24.31
CA GLN A 276 -14.81 -12.19 24.44
C GLN A 276 -15.40 -10.84 24.00
N VAL A 277 -14.77 -9.73 24.41
CA VAL A 277 -15.18 -8.39 23.97
C VAL A 277 -15.07 -8.26 22.44
N PHE A 278 -14.01 -8.80 21.85
CA PHE A 278 -13.79 -8.79 20.41
C PHE A 278 -14.86 -9.61 19.65
N LEU A 279 -15.14 -10.81 20.12
CA LEU A 279 -16.13 -11.70 19.52
C LEU A 279 -17.53 -11.07 19.50
N GLU A 280 -17.88 -10.36 20.55
CA GLU A 280 -19.19 -9.72 20.70
C GLU A 280 -19.33 -8.43 19.86
N ASN A 281 -18.25 -7.68 19.66
CA ASN A 281 -18.33 -6.31 19.12
C ASN A 281 -17.62 -6.11 17.77
N CYS A 282 -16.66 -6.97 17.38
CA CYS A 282 -15.74 -6.72 16.26
C CYS A 282 -15.72 -7.86 15.24
N ALA A 283 -15.91 -9.11 15.67
CA ALA A 283 -15.71 -10.30 14.86
C ALA A 283 -16.64 -10.37 13.63
N THR A 284 -17.84 -9.80 13.70
CA THR A 284 -18.78 -9.77 12.55
C THR A 284 -18.17 -9.15 11.30
N CYS A 285 -17.30 -8.14 11.47
CA CYS A 285 -16.62 -7.47 10.35
C CYS A 285 -15.18 -7.94 10.19
N HIS A 286 -14.46 -8.20 11.29
CA HIS A 286 -13.03 -8.50 11.28
C HIS A 286 -12.69 -10.00 11.32
N GLY A 287 -13.69 -10.86 11.47
CA GLY A 287 -13.50 -12.32 11.56
C GLY A 287 -13.06 -12.81 12.94
N THR A 288 -12.65 -14.07 13.00
CA THR A 288 -12.16 -14.71 14.22
C THR A 288 -10.74 -15.25 13.97
N TYR A 289 -9.95 -15.38 15.04
CA TYR A 289 -8.55 -15.73 14.98
C TYR A 289 -8.29 -16.95 15.86
N GLY A 290 -7.61 -17.96 15.30
CA GLY A 290 -7.21 -19.18 15.98
C GLY A 290 -5.74 -19.16 16.41
N GLU A 291 -5.24 -20.32 16.86
CA GLU A 291 -3.81 -20.47 17.20
C GLU A 291 -2.91 -20.39 15.96
N ASN A 292 -3.43 -20.82 14.79
CA ASN A 292 -2.75 -20.78 13.51
C ASN A 292 -3.56 -19.98 12.50
N GLU A 293 -2.89 -19.40 11.49
CA GLU A 293 -3.56 -18.63 10.42
C GLU A 293 -4.64 -19.44 9.66
N GLU A 294 -4.51 -20.76 9.59
CA GLU A 294 -5.47 -21.66 8.94
C GLU A 294 -6.79 -21.81 9.73
N ASP A 295 -6.75 -21.54 11.03
CA ASP A 295 -7.93 -21.60 11.91
C ASP A 295 -8.73 -20.29 11.88
N ASP A 296 -8.22 -19.27 11.22
CA ASP A 296 -8.87 -17.96 11.14
C ASP A 296 -10.09 -17.99 10.19
N SER A 297 -11.12 -17.28 10.57
CA SER A 297 -12.27 -17.00 9.71
C SER A 297 -12.34 -15.52 9.40
N TYR A 298 -12.48 -15.17 8.11
CA TYR A 298 -12.52 -13.78 7.69
C TYR A 298 -13.63 -13.54 6.64
N PRO A 299 -14.62 -12.67 6.94
CA PRO A 299 -15.82 -12.52 6.12
C PRO A 299 -15.62 -11.62 4.89
N THR A 300 -14.50 -10.90 4.74
CA THR A 300 -14.35 -9.82 3.74
C THR A 300 -15.54 -8.86 3.76
N ALA A 301 -15.91 -8.36 4.94
CA ALA A 301 -17.07 -7.50 5.08
C ALA A 301 -16.82 -6.13 4.44
N LEU A 302 -17.61 -5.76 3.43
CA LEU A 302 -17.71 -4.39 2.93
C LEU A 302 -18.73 -3.65 3.78
N VAL A 303 -18.27 -2.71 4.58
CA VAL A 303 -19.13 -1.88 5.41
C VAL A 303 -19.49 -0.61 4.64
N ASP A 304 -20.78 -0.33 4.54
CA ASP A 304 -21.27 0.87 3.85
C ASP A 304 -20.68 2.13 4.48
N ILE A 305 -20.38 3.13 3.66
CA ILE A 305 -19.74 4.38 4.15
C ILE A 305 -20.63 5.13 5.13
N ASP A 306 -21.94 5.08 4.95
CA ASP A 306 -22.91 5.74 5.84
C ASP A 306 -23.01 5.02 7.19
N GLU A 307 -22.67 3.72 7.25
CA GLU A 307 -22.60 2.94 8.50
C GLU A 307 -21.28 3.16 9.23
N VAL A 308 -20.13 2.98 8.53
CA VAL A 308 -18.82 3.10 9.19
C VAL A 308 -18.47 4.56 9.48
N GLY A 309 -18.95 5.49 8.69
CA GLY A 309 -18.82 6.93 8.87
C GLY A 309 -17.39 7.48 8.80
N THR A 310 -16.42 6.68 8.29
CA THR A 310 -15.04 7.14 8.09
C THR A 310 -14.93 8.07 6.89
N GLU A 311 -13.75 8.59 6.59
CA GLU A 311 -13.52 9.51 5.48
C GLU A 311 -14.05 8.93 4.14
N PRO A 312 -14.97 9.60 3.43
CA PRO A 312 -15.72 8.98 2.32
C PRO A 312 -15.04 9.05 0.95
N THR A 313 -14.03 9.91 0.76
CA THR A 313 -13.53 10.28 -0.57
C THR A 313 -13.13 9.07 -1.42
N LYS A 314 -12.40 8.11 -0.85
CA LYS A 314 -11.96 6.92 -1.59
C LYS A 314 -13.07 5.91 -1.85
N ALA A 315 -14.13 5.91 -1.04
CA ALA A 315 -15.30 5.05 -1.23
C ALA A 315 -16.27 5.61 -2.28
N THR A 316 -16.40 6.94 -2.37
CA THR A 316 -17.45 7.60 -3.17
C THR A 316 -16.91 8.23 -4.45
N ASN A 317 -15.73 8.86 -4.44
CA ASN A 317 -15.20 9.63 -5.55
C ASN A 317 -14.29 8.83 -6.49
N HIS A 318 -13.83 7.66 -6.07
CA HIS A 318 -12.93 6.80 -6.84
C HIS A 318 -13.39 6.59 -8.30
N TRP A 319 -14.70 6.49 -8.52
CA TRP A 319 -15.30 6.22 -9.84
C TRP A 319 -15.24 7.40 -10.81
N SER A 320 -15.02 8.60 -10.32
CA SER A 320 -14.84 9.81 -11.13
C SER A 320 -13.41 9.98 -11.63
N TYR A 321 -12.48 9.13 -11.19
CA TYR A 321 -11.07 9.25 -11.58
C TYR A 321 -10.87 8.90 -13.05
N PRO A 322 -10.20 9.75 -13.82
CA PRO A 322 -9.94 9.52 -15.23
C PRO A 322 -9.26 8.19 -15.55
N ILE A 323 -8.41 7.70 -14.64
CA ILE A 323 -7.74 6.39 -14.78
C ILE A 323 -8.75 5.23 -14.85
N ILE A 324 -9.88 5.32 -14.17
CA ILE A 324 -10.92 4.29 -14.23
C ILE A 324 -11.53 4.24 -15.63
N SER A 325 -11.84 5.40 -16.21
CA SER A 325 -12.34 5.48 -17.59
C SER A 325 -11.30 5.00 -18.62
N TRP A 326 -10.02 5.26 -18.38
CA TRP A 326 -8.94 4.72 -19.20
C TRP A 326 -8.88 3.19 -19.07
N TYR A 327 -8.91 2.66 -17.83
CA TYR A 327 -8.91 1.22 -17.56
C TYR A 327 -10.06 0.51 -18.25
N GLU A 328 -11.30 1.00 -18.12
CA GLU A 328 -12.48 0.39 -18.74
C GLU A 328 -12.36 0.25 -20.26
N LYS A 329 -11.62 1.16 -20.90
CA LYS A 329 -11.34 1.13 -22.35
C LYS A 329 -10.10 0.32 -22.69
N SER A 330 -9.29 -0.04 -21.71
CA SER A 330 -7.98 -0.64 -21.92
C SER A 330 -8.07 -2.14 -22.31
N TRP A 331 -6.94 -2.62 -22.81
CA TRP A 331 -6.69 -4.03 -23.03
C TRP A 331 -6.90 -4.84 -21.73
N TYR A 332 -6.49 -4.27 -20.58
CA TYR A 332 -6.62 -4.92 -19.27
C TYR A 332 -8.06 -5.27 -18.90
N ALA A 333 -9.00 -4.39 -19.19
CA ALA A 333 -10.43 -4.64 -18.91
C ALA A 333 -11.08 -5.58 -19.91
N LYS A 334 -10.56 -5.64 -21.16
CA LYS A 334 -11.09 -6.45 -22.26
C LYS A 334 -10.47 -7.83 -22.34
N HIS A 335 -9.21 -7.95 -21.94
CA HIS A 335 -8.51 -9.22 -21.87
C HIS A 335 -9.02 -10.02 -20.68
N ASP A 336 -9.18 -11.35 -20.85
CA ASP A 336 -9.64 -12.23 -19.75
C ASP A 336 -8.54 -12.44 -18.71
N THR A 337 -8.25 -11.39 -17.96
CA THR A 337 -7.27 -11.41 -16.85
C THR A 337 -7.84 -12.08 -15.60
N GLY A 338 -9.15 -12.32 -15.55
CA GLY A 338 -9.83 -12.80 -14.35
C GLY A 338 -9.90 -11.75 -13.21
N ALA A 339 -9.43 -10.51 -13.46
CA ALA A 339 -9.50 -9.40 -12.52
C ALA A 339 -10.54 -8.37 -12.99
N LYS A 340 -11.19 -7.71 -12.04
CA LYS A 340 -12.22 -6.71 -12.32
C LYS A 340 -12.11 -5.54 -11.35
N ILE A 341 -12.43 -4.34 -11.83
CA ILE A 341 -12.68 -3.19 -10.97
C ILE A 341 -14.20 -2.98 -10.95
N VAL A 342 -14.80 -3.09 -9.77
CA VAL A 342 -16.25 -2.97 -9.57
C VAL A 342 -16.59 -1.79 -8.68
N LYS A 343 -17.72 -1.15 -8.93
CA LYS A 343 -18.18 -0.03 -8.12
C LYS A 343 -18.68 -0.52 -6.77
N THR A 344 -18.20 0.09 -5.71
CA THR A 344 -18.57 -0.16 -4.30
C THR A 344 -18.97 1.15 -3.64
N HIS A 345 -19.50 1.08 -2.41
CA HIS A 345 -19.90 2.25 -1.63
C HIS A 345 -19.55 2.03 -0.15
N GLY A 346 -18.29 1.82 0.15
CA GLY A 346 -17.85 1.56 1.52
C GLY A 346 -16.40 1.13 1.60
N TYR A 347 -16.01 0.61 2.76
CA TYR A 347 -14.68 0.10 3.02
C TYR A 347 -14.70 -1.33 3.52
N VAL A 348 -13.74 -2.11 3.06
CA VAL A 348 -13.55 -3.48 3.54
C VAL A 348 -12.89 -3.43 4.91
N ALA A 349 -13.58 -3.98 5.93
CA ALA A 349 -12.96 -4.20 7.23
C ALA A 349 -11.76 -5.14 7.07
N PRO A 350 -10.52 -4.73 7.41
CA PRO A 350 -9.34 -5.55 7.16
C PRO A 350 -9.22 -6.72 8.13
N PRO A 351 -8.54 -7.82 7.75
CA PRO A 351 -8.02 -8.78 8.74
C PRO A 351 -7.02 -8.07 9.65
N LEU A 352 -6.88 -8.52 10.89
CA LEU A 352 -6.09 -7.83 11.93
C LEU A 352 -4.76 -8.52 12.28
N ASN A 353 -4.36 -9.56 11.56
CA ASN A 353 -3.07 -10.23 11.80
C ASN A 353 -1.91 -9.24 11.65
N GLY A 354 -1.00 -9.23 12.63
CA GLY A 354 0.13 -8.31 12.66
C GLY A 354 -0.26 -6.85 12.84
N LEU A 355 -1.45 -6.60 13.39
CA LEU A 355 -2.03 -5.26 13.56
C LEU A 355 -1.07 -4.27 14.22
N PHE A 356 -0.33 -4.70 15.23
CA PHE A 356 0.59 -3.84 15.96
C PHE A 356 1.61 -3.12 15.06
N MET A 357 1.99 -3.73 13.94
CA MET A 357 3.03 -3.22 13.06
C MET A 357 2.50 -2.29 11.97
N THR A 358 1.18 -2.26 11.73
CA THR A 358 0.57 -1.58 10.58
C THR A 358 0.14 -0.13 10.84
N ALA A 359 0.58 0.46 11.94
CA ALA A 359 0.29 1.88 12.23
C ALA A 359 0.88 2.83 11.17
N PRO A 360 0.22 3.95 10.83
CA PRO A 360 -1.05 4.44 11.39
C PRO A 360 -2.27 3.71 10.80
N TYR A 361 -3.45 3.93 11.37
CA TYR A 361 -4.66 3.17 11.09
C TYR A 361 -5.69 3.96 10.28
N PHE A 362 -6.74 3.27 9.85
CA PHE A 362 -7.72 3.60 8.83
C PHE A 362 -7.12 3.58 7.40
N HIS A 363 -8.00 3.59 6.41
CA HIS A 363 -7.62 3.57 4.99
C HIS A 363 -6.77 4.78 4.57
N ASN A 364 -6.83 5.86 5.34
CA ASN A 364 -6.10 7.10 5.12
C ASN A 364 -4.99 7.35 6.15
N GLY A 365 -4.72 6.42 7.05
CA GLY A 365 -3.68 6.58 8.06
C GLY A 365 -3.97 7.67 9.10
N SER A 366 -5.23 8.07 9.29
CA SER A 366 -5.58 9.24 10.12
C SER A 366 -5.51 9.02 11.64
N VAL A 367 -5.39 7.77 12.09
CA VAL A 367 -5.39 7.42 13.52
C VAL A 367 -4.06 6.78 13.90
N PRO A 368 -3.28 7.38 14.80
CA PRO A 368 -1.91 6.94 15.06
C PRO A 368 -1.79 5.63 15.86
N THR A 369 -2.79 5.25 16.66
CA THR A 369 -2.72 4.09 17.56
C THR A 369 -3.99 3.23 17.54
N VAL A 370 -3.89 1.94 17.83
CA VAL A 370 -5.04 1.05 18.02
C VAL A 370 -5.91 1.53 19.18
N GLU A 371 -5.29 2.02 20.25
CA GLU A 371 -6.04 2.59 21.38
C GLU A 371 -6.99 3.71 20.92
N ALA A 372 -6.54 4.59 20.04
CA ALA A 372 -7.34 5.66 19.46
C ALA A 372 -8.37 5.16 18.42
N VAL A 373 -8.15 3.99 17.80
CA VAL A 373 -9.18 3.33 16.98
C VAL A 373 -10.33 2.85 17.88
N ILE A 374 -10.01 2.17 18.99
CA ILE A 374 -10.99 1.66 19.97
C ILE A 374 -11.69 2.80 20.70
N ASP A 375 -10.96 3.83 21.08
CA ASP A 375 -11.47 4.99 21.81
C ASP A 375 -11.40 6.28 20.99
N PRO A 376 -12.47 6.67 20.29
CA PRO A 376 -12.49 7.87 19.46
C PRO A 376 -12.15 9.17 20.23
N SER A 377 -12.34 9.21 21.55
CA SER A 377 -12.00 10.38 22.37
C SER A 377 -10.50 10.64 22.49
N LYS A 378 -9.67 9.65 22.13
CA LYS A 378 -8.21 9.72 22.14
C LYS A 378 -7.61 10.08 20.77
N ARG A 379 -8.42 10.26 19.75
CA ARG A 379 -7.95 10.64 18.41
C ARG A 379 -7.47 12.07 18.39
N PRO A 380 -6.20 12.33 18.02
CA PRO A 380 -5.70 13.69 17.90
C PRO A 380 -6.27 14.36 16.65
N GLU A 381 -6.51 15.66 16.72
CA GLU A 381 -6.86 16.48 15.55
C GLU A 381 -5.65 16.66 14.62
N ARG A 382 -4.47 16.81 15.22
CA ARG A 382 -3.19 16.89 14.53
C ARG A 382 -2.17 16.01 15.23
N TRP A 383 -1.36 15.34 14.48
CA TRP A 383 -0.32 14.50 15.05
C TRP A 383 0.90 14.41 14.12
N MET A 384 2.03 14.11 14.73
CA MET A 384 3.30 13.94 14.03
C MET A 384 4.09 12.79 14.65
N THR A 385 4.80 12.06 13.82
CA THR A 385 5.79 11.09 14.24
C THR A 385 7.14 11.40 13.60
N ASN A 386 8.24 11.18 14.30
CA ASN A 386 9.59 11.27 13.73
C ASN A 386 10.01 9.96 13.04
N ASN A 387 9.16 8.96 13.01
CA ASN A 387 9.46 7.63 12.46
C ASN A 387 10.68 6.94 13.12
N SER A 388 11.06 7.37 14.33
CA SER A 388 12.07 6.69 15.12
C SER A 388 11.48 5.42 15.75
N PRO A 389 12.23 4.33 15.91
CA PRO A 389 11.81 3.16 16.69
C PRO A 389 11.36 3.52 18.11
N ASP A 390 11.97 4.55 18.71
CA ASP A 390 11.62 5.04 20.05
C ASP A 390 10.26 5.76 20.12
N ASP A 391 9.72 6.14 18.95
CA ASP A 391 8.41 6.80 18.84
C ASP A 391 7.26 5.81 18.77
N TYR A 392 7.54 4.51 18.69
CA TYR A 392 6.50 3.50 18.73
C TYR A 392 6.04 3.23 20.16
N ASP A 393 4.72 3.33 20.40
CA ASP A 393 4.08 3.01 21.68
C ASP A 393 3.56 1.56 21.65
N ARG A 394 4.24 0.69 22.42
CA ARG A 394 3.89 -0.74 22.50
C ARG A 394 2.63 -1.00 23.34
N GLU A 395 2.23 -0.06 24.20
CA GLU A 395 1.01 -0.20 24.98
C GLU A 395 -0.21 0.26 24.18
N ALA A 396 -0.14 1.42 23.53
CA ALA A 396 -1.22 1.95 22.70
C ALA A 396 -1.27 1.30 21.29
N LEU A 397 -0.24 0.54 20.92
CA LEU A 397 0.00 -0.06 19.59
C LEU A 397 -0.05 0.98 18.47
N GLY A 398 1.04 1.70 18.29
CA GLY A 398 1.16 2.69 17.21
C GLY A 398 2.13 3.81 17.51
N TRP A 399 1.97 4.93 16.83
CA TRP A 399 2.91 6.05 16.93
C TRP A 399 2.54 7.01 18.05
N LYS A 400 3.52 7.35 18.89
CA LYS A 400 3.37 8.41 19.89
C LYS A 400 3.10 9.73 19.20
N ASN A 401 2.02 10.40 19.61
CA ASN A 401 1.79 11.76 19.17
C ASN A 401 2.77 12.69 19.87
N LYS A 402 3.58 13.41 19.08
CA LYS A 402 4.49 14.44 19.62
C LYS A 402 3.80 15.78 19.64
N PRO A 403 4.01 16.57 20.72
CA PRO A 403 3.56 17.96 20.75
C PRO A 403 4.12 18.71 19.54
N LEU A 404 3.25 19.41 18.83
CA LEU A 404 3.64 20.29 17.75
C LEU A 404 4.22 21.57 18.35
N ASP A 405 5.49 21.84 18.09
CA ASP A 405 6.07 23.18 18.30
C ASP A 405 5.79 23.99 17.04
N LEU A 406 4.72 24.77 17.07
CA LEU A 406 4.28 25.57 15.93
C LEU A 406 5.20 26.77 15.62
N ASP A 407 6.16 27.06 16.50
CA ASP A 407 7.07 28.20 16.33
C ASP A 407 8.30 27.87 15.48
N ILE A 408 8.54 26.59 15.18
CA ILE A 408 9.69 26.13 14.39
C ILE A 408 9.20 25.29 13.20
N TRP A 409 8.84 25.93 12.11
CA TRP A 409 8.51 25.26 10.86
C TRP A 409 9.80 24.81 10.15
N THR A 410 10.20 23.56 10.37
CA THR A 410 11.19 22.88 9.53
C THR A 410 10.47 22.18 8.35
N LEU A 411 11.20 21.93 7.26
CA LEU A 411 10.67 21.13 6.14
C LEU A 411 10.20 19.75 6.62
N ASP A 412 10.95 19.13 7.56
CA ASP A 412 10.58 17.83 8.13
C ASP A 412 9.24 17.88 8.89
N GLN A 413 8.94 18.99 9.57
CA GLN A 413 7.67 19.18 10.26
C GLN A 413 6.53 19.40 9.30
N HIS A 414 6.75 20.13 8.20
CA HIS A 414 5.74 20.33 7.17
C HIS A 414 5.33 19.00 6.51
N PHE A 415 6.29 18.12 6.27
CA PHE A 415 6.04 16.80 5.68
C PHE A 415 5.65 15.73 6.71
N GLY A 416 5.89 15.96 8.01
CA GLY A 416 5.61 15.05 9.13
C GLY A 416 4.25 15.24 9.78
N LEU A 417 3.58 16.35 9.51
CA LEU A 417 2.32 16.70 10.13
C LEU A 417 1.15 16.02 9.43
N TYR A 418 0.35 15.28 10.18
CA TYR A 418 -0.96 14.82 9.77
C TYR A 418 -2.04 15.74 10.36
N ASP A 419 -2.77 16.47 9.51
CA ASP A 419 -3.90 17.32 9.90
C ASP A 419 -5.21 16.66 9.46
N THR A 420 -6.05 16.29 10.41
CA THR A 420 -7.34 15.62 10.13
C THR A 420 -8.43 16.57 9.64
N ASN A 421 -8.16 17.87 9.61
CA ASN A 421 -9.05 18.89 9.03
C ASN A 421 -8.85 19.05 7.52
N ASP A 422 -7.73 18.57 6.98
CA ASP A 422 -7.51 18.57 5.54
C ASP A 422 -8.48 17.63 4.84
N GLU A 423 -8.89 17.99 3.64
CA GLU A 423 -9.81 17.19 2.84
C GLU A 423 -9.24 15.80 2.52
N GLY A 424 -9.97 14.74 2.87
CA GLY A 424 -9.53 13.36 2.70
C GLY A 424 -8.79 12.78 3.90
N ASN A 425 -8.51 13.58 4.94
CA ASN A 425 -7.72 13.17 6.11
C ASN A 425 -8.55 12.94 7.37
N SER A 426 -9.87 13.03 7.32
CA SER A 426 -10.72 12.89 8.51
C SER A 426 -10.47 11.59 9.27
N ASN A 427 -10.39 11.68 10.60
CA ASN A 427 -10.28 10.55 11.53
C ASN A 427 -11.62 10.17 12.18
N LYS A 428 -12.73 10.65 11.64
CA LYS A 428 -14.10 10.35 12.15
C LYS A 428 -14.52 8.93 11.81
N GLY A 429 -15.67 8.54 12.33
CA GLY A 429 -16.30 7.23 12.07
C GLY A 429 -15.67 6.08 12.87
N HIS A 430 -16.04 4.85 12.54
CA HIS A 430 -15.61 3.62 13.22
C HIS A 430 -15.68 3.77 14.76
N THR A 431 -16.86 4.08 15.26
CA THR A 431 -17.07 4.41 16.69
C THR A 431 -17.53 3.22 17.53
N TYR A 432 -17.38 1.99 17.02
CA TYR A 432 -17.91 0.77 17.66
C TYR A 432 -17.38 0.54 19.08
N GLY A 433 -16.13 0.94 19.36
CA GLY A 433 -15.53 0.85 20.69
C GLY A 433 -15.98 1.94 21.68
N ALA A 434 -16.74 2.96 21.23
CA ALA A 434 -17.16 4.07 22.10
C ALA A 434 -18.09 3.63 23.25
N VAL A 435 -18.84 2.56 23.05
CA VAL A 435 -19.78 2.00 24.03
C VAL A 435 -19.12 1.12 25.09
N LEU A 436 -17.87 0.72 24.88
CA LEU A 436 -17.13 -0.14 25.79
C LEU A 436 -16.67 0.62 27.03
N SER A 437 -16.72 -0.03 28.19
CA SER A 437 -16.13 0.47 29.44
C SER A 437 -14.59 0.57 29.31
N ALA A 438 -13.95 1.30 30.23
CA ALA A 438 -12.50 1.43 30.27
C ALA A 438 -11.79 0.07 30.44
N ASP A 439 -12.37 -0.82 31.26
CA ASP A 439 -11.81 -2.16 31.48
C ASP A 439 -11.95 -3.05 30.24
N GLU A 440 -13.08 -2.99 29.52
CA GLU A 440 -13.27 -3.72 28.26
C GLU A 440 -12.33 -3.22 27.18
N LYS A 441 -12.14 -1.91 27.02
CA LYS A 441 -11.15 -1.31 26.09
C LYS A 441 -9.74 -1.80 26.39
N LYS A 442 -9.35 -1.86 27.67
CA LYS A 442 -8.06 -2.36 28.11
C LYS A 442 -7.89 -3.84 27.77
N CYS A 443 -8.89 -4.67 28.08
CA CYS A 443 -8.86 -6.08 27.74
C CYS A 443 -8.80 -6.32 26.23
N LEU A 444 -9.61 -5.57 25.46
CA LEU A 444 -9.63 -5.64 24.00
C LEU A 444 -8.27 -5.27 23.40
N LEU A 445 -7.65 -4.19 23.88
CA LEU A 445 -6.31 -3.78 23.40
C LEU A 445 -5.27 -4.88 23.66
N GLU A 446 -5.37 -5.56 24.82
CA GLU A 446 -4.46 -6.67 25.14
C GLU A 446 -4.69 -7.89 24.26
N TYR A 447 -5.94 -8.21 23.91
CA TYR A 447 -6.24 -9.26 22.93
C TYR A 447 -5.67 -8.91 21.54
N LEU A 448 -5.81 -7.68 21.10
CA LEU A 448 -5.31 -7.24 19.79
C LEU A 448 -3.78 -7.33 19.65
N LYS A 449 -3.04 -7.38 20.76
CA LYS A 449 -1.59 -7.69 20.76
C LYS A 449 -1.30 -9.14 20.38
N THR A 450 -2.28 -10.04 20.47
CA THR A 450 -2.12 -11.47 20.14
C THR A 450 -2.28 -11.75 18.65
N LEU A 451 -2.86 -10.80 17.90
CA LEU A 451 -3.14 -10.91 16.47
C LEU A 451 -1.94 -10.39 15.65
#